data_1ce8b0c39ad23a571a8c7bf7db234778
#
_entry.id   1ce8b0c39ad23a571a8c7bf7db234778
#
_cell.length_a   1.000
_cell.length_b   1.000
_cell.length_c   1.000
_cell.angle_alpha   90.00
_cell.angle_beta   90.00
_cell.angle_gamma   90.00
#
_symmetry.space_group_name_H-M   'P 1'
#
loop_
_entity.id
_entity.type
_entity.pdbx_description
1 polymer ?
#
loop_
_entity_poly.entity_id
_entity_poly.type
_entity_poly.pdbx_seq_one_letter_code
_entity_poly.pdbx_strand_id
1 'polypeptide(L)'
;MHLRTKVSQHSPFTIPKPIFDQTQQFTSLTDSSSPLDSPSIKHVKQTIGVLLYHTRALNSTLFAVLNTLGTEQASATGNTIIDLTQLLDYCTIYPNPTLRFVASDMVSRIYSDASYLSVSKARSRAVGFFFVLRRSYPTL
;
A
#
# COMPACT_ATOMS: atom_id res chain seq x y z
N MET A 1 -1.30 17.29 -16.13
CA MET A 1 -0.55 16.14 -16.67
C MET A 1 -1.54 15.00 -16.86
N HIS A 2 -1.87 14.63 -18.11
CA HIS A 2 -2.83 13.57 -18.39
C HIS A 2 -2.08 12.23 -18.33
N LEU A 3 -2.23 11.51 -17.24
CA LEU A 3 -1.72 10.15 -17.12
C LEU A 3 -2.58 9.25 -18.00
N ARG A 4 -2.06 8.87 -19.15
CA ARG A 4 -2.67 7.81 -19.97
C ARG A 4 -2.20 6.46 -19.44
N THR A 5 -3.12 5.71 -18.85
CA THR A 5 -2.88 4.30 -18.53
C THR A 5 -2.65 3.52 -19.81
N LYS A 6 -1.51 2.85 -19.90
CA LYS A 6 -1.21 1.96 -21.05
C LYS A 6 -1.87 0.59 -20.89
N VAL A 7 -2.17 0.18 -19.67
CA VAL A 7 -2.70 -1.15 -19.33
C VAL A 7 -3.82 -0.99 -18.28
N SER A 8 -4.88 -1.79 -18.41
CA SER A 8 -5.94 -1.85 -17.41
C SER A 8 -5.38 -2.48 -16.13
N GLN A 9 -5.32 -1.70 -15.05
CA GLN A 9 -4.72 -2.12 -13.78
C GLN A 9 -5.78 -2.18 -12.70
N HIS A 10 -6.10 -3.39 -12.23
CA HIS A 10 -7.15 -3.62 -11.21
C HIS A 10 -6.59 -3.88 -9.81
N SER A 11 -5.28 -3.92 -9.65
CA SER A 11 -4.61 -4.05 -8.36
C SER A 11 -3.57 -2.95 -8.19
N PRO A 12 -3.50 -2.29 -7.02
CA PRO A 12 -2.51 -1.25 -6.75
C PRO A 12 -1.08 -1.80 -6.61
N PHE A 13 -0.93 -3.10 -6.47
CA PHE A 13 0.37 -3.79 -6.37
C PHE A 13 0.25 -5.27 -6.74
N THR A 14 1.38 -5.87 -7.08
CA THR A 14 1.47 -7.30 -7.35
C THR A 14 1.68 -8.04 -6.03
N ILE A 15 0.77 -8.98 -5.72
CA ILE A 15 0.90 -9.84 -4.55
C ILE A 15 1.78 -11.03 -4.93
N PRO A 16 2.96 -11.20 -4.31
CA PRO A 16 3.77 -12.38 -4.53
C PRO A 16 3.01 -13.63 -4.05
N LYS A 17 3.00 -14.68 -4.87
CA LYS A 17 2.35 -15.94 -4.49
C LYS A 17 3.14 -16.57 -3.34
N PRO A 18 2.49 -16.98 -2.24
CA PRO A 18 3.16 -17.69 -1.17
C PRO A 18 3.64 -19.06 -1.68
N ILE A 19 4.86 -19.43 -1.32
CA ILE A 19 5.41 -20.77 -1.57
C ILE A 19 5.18 -21.56 -0.29
N PHE A 20 4.25 -22.51 -0.36
CA PHE A 20 3.95 -23.39 0.77
C PHE A 20 5.06 -24.46 0.93
N ASP A 21 5.23 -24.96 2.15
CA ASP A 21 6.20 -26.00 2.52
C ASP A 21 7.69 -25.61 2.44
N GLN A 22 8.02 -24.34 2.43
CA GLN A 22 9.40 -23.87 2.57
C GLN A 22 9.61 -23.17 3.92
N THR A 23 10.83 -23.25 4.43
CA THR A 23 11.25 -22.61 5.69
C THR A 23 11.09 -21.08 5.64
N GLN A 24 11.09 -20.49 4.44
CA GLN A 24 10.72 -19.09 4.17
C GLN A 24 9.54 -19.06 3.21
N GLN A 25 8.38 -18.63 3.69
CA GLN A 25 7.16 -18.47 2.87
C GLN A 25 7.24 -17.28 1.90
N PHE A 26 8.11 -16.34 2.15
CA PHE A 26 8.35 -15.18 1.30
C PHE A 26 9.84 -15.06 1.03
N THR A 27 10.26 -15.48 -0.14
CA THR A 27 11.57 -15.11 -0.64
C THR A 27 11.48 -13.66 -1.09
N SER A 28 12.12 -12.75 -0.37
CA SER A 28 12.36 -11.42 -0.94
C SER A 28 13.26 -11.63 -2.15
N LEU A 29 12.70 -11.54 -3.34
CA LEU A 29 13.52 -11.48 -4.55
C LEU A 29 14.52 -10.34 -4.34
N THR A 30 15.79 -10.68 -4.35
CA THR A 30 16.83 -9.66 -4.27
C THR A 30 16.67 -8.79 -5.50
N ASP A 31 16.32 -7.53 -5.28
CA ASP A 31 16.19 -6.59 -6.38
C ASP A 31 17.57 -6.36 -7.01
N SER A 32 17.76 -6.88 -8.20
CA SER A 32 18.97 -6.75 -9.01
C SER A 32 18.90 -5.60 -10.02
N SER A 33 17.82 -4.82 -10.01
CA SER A 33 17.67 -3.70 -10.92
C SER A 33 18.60 -2.54 -10.55
N SER A 34 18.95 -1.75 -11.55
CA SER A 34 19.88 -0.62 -11.38
C SER A 34 19.31 0.43 -10.41
N PRO A 35 20.15 1.01 -9.55
CA PRO A 35 19.73 2.12 -8.69
C PRO A 35 19.35 3.34 -9.56
N LEU A 36 18.38 4.11 -9.08
CA LEU A 36 17.94 5.32 -9.76
C LEU A 36 18.90 6.49 -9.51
N ASP A 37 18.88 7.42 -10.46
CA ASP A 37 19.54 8.71 -10.32
C ASP A 37 18.82 9.63 -9.31
N SER A 38 19.53 10.66 -8.83
CA SER A 38 19.02 11.56 -7.81
C SER A 38 17.71 12.28 -8.18
N PRO A 39 17.51 12.78 -9.42
CA PRO A 39 16.24 13.35 -9.84
C PRO A 39 15.08 12.37 -9.79
N SER A 40 15.28 11.12 -10.22
CA SER A 40 14.25 10.07 -10.20
C SER A 40 13.89 9.67 -8.77
N ILE A 41 14.87 9.55 -7.87
CA ILE A 41 14.62 9.33 -6.45
C ILE A 41 13.77 10.46 -5.85
N LYS A 42 14.09 11.72 -6.19
CA LYS A 42 13.30 12.87 -5.74
C LYS A 42 11.87 12.80 -6.24
N HIS A 43 11.65 12.43 -7.49
CA HIS A 43 10.33 12.25 -8.07
C HIS A 43 9.52 11.15 -7.34
N VAL A 44 10.14 10.00 -7.08
CA VAL A 44 9.53 8.90 -6.31
C VAL A 44 9.07 9.40 -4.93
N LYS A 45 9.96 10.08 -4.19
CA LYS A 45 9.64 10.63 -2.86
C LYS A 45 8.48 11.61 -2.87
N GLN A 46 8.45 12.51 -3.83
CA GLN A 46 7.38 13.50 -4.00
C GLN A 46 6.05 12.83 -4.29
N THR A 47 6.03 11.87 -5.22
CA THR A 47 4.82 11.14 -5.60
C THR A 47 4.26 10.33 -4.42
N ILE A 48 5.13 9.61 -3.69
CA ILE A 48 4.73 8.87 -2.48
C ILE A 48 4.15 9.82 -1.43
N GLY A 49 4.76 10.99 -1.22
CA GLY A 49 4.28 11.99 -0.25
C GLY A 49 2.87 12.49 -0.58
N VAL A 50 2.61 12.83 -1.84
CA VAL A 50 1.28 13.27 -2.30
C VAL A 50 0.25 12.16 -2.14
N LEU A 51 0.57 10.94 -2.58
CA LEU A 51 -0.35 9.79 -2.48
C LEU A 51 -0.61 9.41 -1.02
N LEU A 52 0.37 9.53 -0.14
CA LEU A 52 0.19 9.25 1.29
C LEU A 52 -0.81 10.21 1.94
N TYR A 53 -0.77 11.48 1.57
CA TYR A 53 -1.77 12.45 2.03
C TYR A 53 -3.18 12.08 1.55
N HIS A 54 -3.32 11.79 0.26
CA HIS A 54 -4.59 11.33 -0.32
C HIS A 54 -5.12 10.05 0.34
N THR A 55 -4.23 9.10 0.60
CA THR A 55 -4.56 7.81 1.21
C THR A 55 -5.08 7.97 2.62
N ARG A 56 -4.48 8.83 3.41
CA ARG A 56 -4.93 9.12 4.79
C ARG A 56 -6.31 9.78 4.82
N ALA A 57 -6.60 10.62 3.84
CA ALA A 57 -7.83 11.38 3.81
C ALA A 57 -9.00 10.60 3.19
N LEU A 58 -8.75 9.83 2.14
CA LEU A 58 -9.81 9.34 1.25
C LEU A 58 -9.71 7.84 0.91
N ASN A 59 -8.52 7.26 0.77
CA ASN A 59 -8.36 5.92 0.21
C ASN A 59 -7.38 5.04 1.00
N SER A 60 -7.84 4.52 2.12
CA SER A 60 -7.01 3.66 2.99
C SER A 60 -6.52 2.35 2.32
N THR A 61 -7.12 1.94 1.19
CA THR A 61 -6.71 0.70 0.49
C THR A 61 -5.30 0.78 -0.09
N LEU A 62 -4.78 2.00 -0.30
CA LEU A 62 -3.43 2.24 -0.82
C LEU A 62 -2.33 2.18 0.25
N PHE A 63 -2.68 2.09 1.54
CA PHE A 63 -1.68 2.13 2.62
C PHE A 63 -0.63 1.03 2.51
N ALA A 64 -1.03 -0.18 2.16
CA ALA A 64 -0.10 -1.32 2.11
C ALA A 64 1.00 -1.08 1.07
N VAL A 65 0.63 -0.69 -0.15
CA VAL A 65 1.58 -0.44 -1.23
C VAL A 65 2.44 0.80 -0.97
N LEU A 66 1.84 1.88 -0.46
CA LEU A 66 2.59 3.11 -0.15
C LEU A 66 3.57 2.91 1.00
N ASN A 67 3.23 2.08 1.98
CA ASN A 67 4.16 1.72 3.04
C ASN A 67 5.36 0.93 2.49
N THR A 68 5.14 0.01 1.56
CA THR A 68 6.22 -0.73 0.90
C THR A 68 7.12 0.22 0.11
N LEU A 69 6.55 0.99 -0.81
CA LEU A 69 7.29 1.98 -1.60
C LEU A 69 8.02 3.02 -0.72
N GLY A 70 7.40 3.43 0.38
CA GLY A 70 7.99 4.34 1.35
C GLY A 70 9.23 3.78 2.04
N THR A 71 9.34 2.47 2.23
CA THR A 71 10.55 1.84 2.78
C THR A 71 11.69 1.76 1.77
N GLU A 72 11.38 1.77 0.48
CA GLU A 72 12.34 1.63 -0.63
C GLU A 72 12.79 2.97 -1.21
N GLN A 73 12.05 4.04 -0.96
CA GLN A 73 12.28 5.36 -1.57
C GLN A 73 13.68 5.95 -1.38
N ALA A 74 14.43 5.52 -0.36
CA ALA A 74 15.79 6.00 -0.12
C ALA A 74 16.83 5.34 -1.04
N SER A 75 16.57 4.08 -1.42
CA SER A 75 17.40 3.27 -2.31
C SER A 75 16.55 2.74 -3.46
N ALA A 76 15.77 3.64 -4.08
CA ALA A 76 14.86 3.28 -5.14
C ALA A 76 15.61 2.78 -6.39
N THR A 77 15.01 1.79 -7.04
CA THR A 77 15.56 1.07 -8.18
C THR A 77 14.60 1.12 -9.37
N GLY A 78 14.97 0.52 -10.49
CA GLY A 78 14.10 0.37 -11.65
C GLY A 78 12.79 -0.33 -11.30
N ASN A 79 12.80 -1.34 -10.43
CA ASN A 79 11.59 -2.02 -9.97
C ASN A 79 10.68 -1.10 -9.15
N THR A 80 11.23 -0.22 -8.32
CA THR A 80 10.44 0.78 -7.57
C THR A 80 9.65 1.70 -8.51
N ILE A 81 10.20 2.05 -9.68
CA ILE A 81 9.48 2.83 -10.70
C ILE A 81 8.34 2.02 -11.32
N ILE A 82 8.56 0.74 -11.59
CA ILE A 82 7.53 -0.16 -12.14
C ILE A 82 6.36 -0.26 -11.17
N ASP A 83 6.62 -0.50 -9.88
CA ASP A 83 5.60 -0.60 -8.84
C ASP A 83 4.86 0.73 -8.62
N LEU A 84 5.58 1.84 -8.66
CA LEU A 84 4.98 3.17 -8.60
C LEU A 84 4.08 3.45 -9.80
N THR A 85 4.50 3.04 -11.00
CA THR A 85 3.70 3.19 -12.23
C THR A 85 2.42 2.36 -12.13
N GLN A 86 2.51 1.12 -11.67
CA GLN A 86 1.35 0.25 -11.44
C GLN A 86 0.34 0.90 -10.47
N LEU A 87 0.84 1.49 -9.39
CA LEU A 87 0.00 2.21 -8.43
C LEU A 87 -0.70 3.42 -9.06
N LEU A 88 0.03 4.21 -9.86
CA LEU A 88 -0.52 5.38 -10.55
C LEU A 88 -1.57 4.98 -11.59
N ASP A 89 -1.33 3.90 -12.33
CA ASP A 89 -2.29 3.34 -13.28
C ASP A 89 -3.57 2.90 -12.57
N TYR A 90 -3.46 2.23 -11.43
CA TYR A 90 -4.60 1.88 -10.60
C TYR A 90 -5.37 3.12 -10.14
N CYS A 91 -4.70 4.15 -9.63
CA CYS A 91 -5.33 5.39 -9.22
C CYS A 91 -6.03 6.12 -10.38
N THR A 92 -5.53 5.96 -11.61
CA THR A 92 -6.15 6.55 -12.80
C THR A 92 -7.46 5.84 -13.19
N ILE A 93 -7.51 4.52 -13.00
CA ILE A 93 -8.72 3.72 -13.25
C ILE A 93 -9.77 3.95 -12.15
N TYR A 94 -9.32 4.13 -10.91
CA TYR A 94 -10.17 4.34 -9.74
C TYR A 94 -9.93 5.73 -9.10
N PRO A 95 -10.24 6.84 -9.81
CA PRO A 95 -9.88 8.19 -9.37
C PRO A 95 -10.71 8.70 -8.19
N ASN A 96 -11.91 8.14 -7.98
CA ASN A 96 -12.89 8.65 -7.03
C ASN A 96 -13.20 7.64 -5.92
N PRO A 97 -12.31 7.45 -4.95
CA PRO A 97 -12.62 6.63 -3.79
C PRO A 97 -13.75 7.28 -2.98
N THR A 98 -14.71 6.49 -2.56
CA THR A 98 -15.86 6.98 -1.80
C THR A 98 -15.81 6.44 -0.37
N LEU A 99 -15.70 7.33 0.61
CA LEU A 99 -15.92 7.02 2.02
C LEU A 99 -17.39 7.30 2.38
N ARG A 100 -18.07 6.29 2.88
CA ARG A 100 -19.42 6.46 3.43
C ARG A 100 -19.35 6.50 4.95
N PHE A 101 -19.76 7.61 5.52
CA PHE A 101 -19.98 7.72 6.96
C PHE A 101 -21.42 7.34 7.26
N VAL A 102 -21.61 6.43 8.19
CA VAL A 102 -22.92 6.02 8.69
C VAL A 102 -23.05 6.44 10.15
N ALA A 103 -24.28 6.70 10.58
CA ALA A 103 -24.54 6.96 11.99
C ALA A 103 -24.02 5.81 12.85
N SER A 104 -23.32 6.11 13.93
CA SER A 104 -22.72 5.13 14.83
C SER A 104 -23.09 5.43 16.27
N ASP A 105 -23.07 4.40 17.11
CA ASP A 105 -23.28 4.55 18.57
C ASP A 105 -21.97 4.90 19.30
N MET A 106 -20.97 5.40 18.57
CA MET A 106 -19.63 5.77 19.06
C MET A 106 -18.89 4.61 19.74
N VAL A 107 -19.21 3.37 19.37
CA VAL A 107 -18.46 2.20 19.85
C VAL A 107 -17.18 2.09 19.05
N SER A 108 -16.05 2.38 19.68
CA SER A 108 -14.74 2.23 19.06
C SER A 108 -14.41 0.75 18.92
N ARG A 109 -14.01 0.36 17.71
CA ARG A 109 -13.43 -0.95 17.44
C ARG A 109 -12.04 -0.79 16.84
N ILE A 110 -11.15 -1.66 17.31
CA ILE A 110 -9.74 -1.64 16.93
C ILE A 110 -9.38 -3.05 16.45
N TYR A 111 -8.89 -3.13 15.22
CA TYR A 111 -8.22 -4.32 14.72
C TYR A 111 -6.74 -4.01 14.63
N SER A 112 -5.92 -4.82 15.25
CA SER A 112 -4.47 -4.70 15.16
C SER A 112 -3.88 -6.04 14.74
N ASP A 113 -2.87 -5.96 13.91
CA ASP A 113 -2.10 -7.10 13.45
C ASP A 113 -0.62 -6.74 13.44
N ALA A 114 0.21 -7.71 13.73
CA ALA A 114 1.66 -7.55 13.70
C ALA A 114 2.32 -8.78 13.08
N SER A 115 3.17 -8.55 12.10
CA SER A 115 3.98 -9.60 11.50
C SER A 115 5.41 -9.56 12.04
N TYR A 116 5.94 -10.71 12.43
CA TYR A 116 7.30 -10.82 12.94
C TYR A 116 8.26 -11.15 11.81
N LEU A 117 9.29 -10.34 11.63
CA LEU A 117 10.38 -10.52 10.64
C LEU A 117 9.91 -10.80 9.19
N SER A 118 8.72 -10.34 8.82
CA SER A 118 8.10 -10.62 7.51
C SER A 118 8.58 -9.70 6.38
N VAL A 119 9.39 -8.70 6.70
CA VAL A 119 9.89 -7.71 5.72
C VAL A 119 11.39 -7.87 5.53
N SER A 120 11.90 -7.45 4.37
CA SER A 120 13.32 -7.45 4.06
C SER A 120 14.15 -6.82 5.20
N LYS A 121 15.37 -7.31 5.42
CA LYS A 121 16.25 -6.95 6.54
C LYS A 121 15.69 -7.29 7.92
N ALA A 122 14.93 -8.39 8.02
CA ALA A 122 14.35 -8.91 9.26
C ALA A 122 13.55 -7.84 10.05
N ARG A 123 12.79 -6.99 9.36
CA ARG A 123 11.91 -6.01 9.98
C ARG A 123 10.52 -6.57 10.18
N SER A 124 9.89 -6.15 11.26
CA SER A 124 8.49 -6.46 11.58
C SER A 124 7.58 -5.31 11.15
N ARG A 125 6.32 -5.63 10.87
CA ARG A 125 5.28 -4.63 10.62
C ARG A 125 4.20 -4.75 11.68
N ALA A 126 3.66 -3.61 12.09
CA ALA A 126 2.43 -3.54 12.87
C ALA A 126 1.45 -2.62 12.15
N VAL A 127 0.19 -3.01 12.13
CA VAL A 127 -0.89 -2.23 11.53
C VAL A 127 -2.06 -2.16 12.52
N GLY A 128 -2.74 -1.02 12.55
CA GLY A 128 -3.97 -0.85 13.31
C GLY A 128 -5.05 -0.21 12.43
N PHE A 129 -6.25 -0.73 12.54
CA PHE A 129 -7.43 -0.16 11.89
C PHE A 129 -8.44 0.23 12.97
N PHE A 130 -8.73 1.52 13.04
CA PHE A 130 -9.60 2.13 14.07
C PHE A 130 -10.85 2.65 13.40
N PHE A 131 -12.02 2.29 13.91
CA PHE A 131 -13.29 2.78 13.39
C PHE A 131 -14.37 2.77 14.46
N VAL A 132 -15.42 3.55 14.25
CA VAL A 132 -16.58 3.60 15.11
C VAL A 132 -17.75 2.88 14.42
N LEU A 133 -18.42 2.03 15.16
CA LEU A 133 -19.52 1.22 14.66
C LEU A 133 -20.82 1.52 15.36
N ARG A 134 -21.90 1.13 14.72
CA ARG A 134 -23.21 0.93 15.35
C ARG A 134 -23.22 -0.40 16.09
N ARG A 135 -23.81 -0.45 17.30
CA ARG A 135 -24.12 -1.73 17.95
C ARG A 135 -25.09 -2.50 17.07
N SER A 136 -24.70 -3.67 16.62
CA SER A 136 -25.65 -4.64 16.11
C SER A 136 -26.37 -5.23 17.34
N TYR A 137 -27.58 -4.81 17.60
CA TYR A 137 -28.44 -5.55 18.50
C TYR A 137 -28.84 -6.83 17.78
N PRO A 138 -28.70 -8.03 18.37
CA PRO A 138 -29.34 -9.20 17.81
C PRO A 138 -30.85 -8.90 17.81
N THR A 139 -31.45 -8.94 16.63
CA THR A 139 -32.91 -9.01 16.49
C THR A 139 -33.34 -10.29 17.14
N LEU A 140 -34.13 -10.15 18.28
CA LEU A 140 -34.83 -11.25 18.92
C LEU A 140 -35.87 -11.84 17.97
#